data_c814ccd3cb93e93d9765b0c656047ea0
#
_entry.id   c814ccd3cb93e93d9765b0c656047ea0
#
_cell.length_a   1.000
_cell.length_b   1.000
_cell.length_c   1.000
_cell.angle_alpha   90.00
_cell.angle_beta   90.00
_cell.angle_gamma   90.00
#
_symmetry.space_group_name_H-M   'P 1'
#
loop_
_entity.id
_entity.type
_entity.pdbx_description
1 polymer ?
#
loop_
_entity_poly.entity_id
_entity_poly.type
_entity_poly.pdbx_seq_one_letter_code
_entity_poly.pdbx_strand_id
1 'polypeptide(L)'
;EADGKTRIGRRYWKGLYREYTDDSFSTPKPRAPEWEHLGLLGPVIHASVGDTIVVVFRNNTADQSVSLHPHGLFYAKDSEGSPHNDGTSGEDKEDDHVAPGGTHTYLWKVPGRAGPGPNDPSSIVWLYHAHVHEPVGTNSGFVGPIVVTRRGMANEDGAPNDVDREIINLFTVFDENASAYLDRNIAQFAPEADPEDEDFQESNLMHAINGYLYGNLPGLDMKQGEKVRWYLIGLGTEVDLHTPPWHGNTVLSDGHRTDVIELLPASMKTVTMRPDNPGTWMYHCHVNDHIDAGMIALYIVENGEQVP
;
A
#
# COMPACT_ATOMS: atom_id res chain seq x y z
N GLU A 1 21.12 8.20 -12.16
CA GLU A 1 21.74 8.68 -10.92
C GLU A 1 21.46 10.17 -10.71
N ALA A 2 21.29 10.60 -9.45
CA ALA A 2 21.09 12.02 -9.13
C ALA A 2 22.38 12.79 -9.44
N ASP A 3 22.26 13.84 -10.24
CA ASP A 3 23.34 14.80 -10.48
C ASP A 3 23.16 16.13 -9.72
N GLY A 4 22.00 16.29 -9.06
CA GLY A 4 21.62 17.50 -8.32
C GLY A 4 21.28 18.69 -9.20
N LYS A 5 21.13 18.49 -10.51
CA LYS A 5 20.85 19.53 -11.50
C LYS A 5 19.75 19.13 -12.47
N THR A 6 19.91 18.01 -13.19
CA THR A 6 19.04 17.55 -14.27
C THR A 6 18.32 16.25 -13.94
N ARG A 7 18.61 15.61 -12.83
CA ARG A 7 17.95 14.38 -12.36
C ARG A 7 17.63 14.47 -10.86
N ILE A 8 16.39 14.18 -10.47
CA ILE A 8 15.92 14.20 -9.07
C ILE A 8 16.64 13.11 -8.26
N GLY A 9 16.76 11.93 -8.83
CA GLY A 9 17.45 10.79 -8.20
C GLY A 9 16.58 10.00 -7.25
N ARG A 10 16.93 9.90 -5.97
CA ARG A 10 16.33 8.96 -5.01
C ARG A 10 15.61 9.62 -3.82
N ARG A 11 15.26 10.88 -3.91
CA ARG A 11 14.52 11.60 -2.87
C ARG A 11 13.41 12.39 -3.51
N TYR A 12 12.20 12.08 -3.11
CA TYR A 12 10.98 12.72 -3.59
C TYR A 12 10.14 13.20 -2.42
N TRP A 13 9.55 14.36 -2.55
CA TRP A 13 8.44 14.75 -1.70
C TRP A 13 7.25 13.87 -1.99
N LYS A 14 6.61 13.37 -0.91
CA LYS A 14 5.40 12.55 -0.97
C LYS A 14 4.38 13.04 0.03
N GLY A 15 3.10 12.90 -0.29
CA GLY A 15 2.01 12.99 0.66
C GLY A 15 1.69 11.59 1.20
N LEU A 16 1.61 11.45 2.51
CA LEU A 16 1.39 10.15 3.13
C LEU A 16 0.25 10.21 4.13
N TYR A 17 -0.60 9.20 4.14
CA TYR A 17 -1.52 9.01 5.26
C TYR A 17 -0.75 8.65 6.52
N ARG A 18 -1.12 9.25 7.64
CA ARG A 18 -0.50 9.02 8.95
C ARG A 18 -1.58 8.87 10.01
N GLU A 19 -1.41 7.91 10.91
CA GLU A 19 -2.24 7.77 12.10
C GLU A 19 -1.79 8.76 13.18
N TYR A 20 -2.75 9.34 13.87
CA TYR A 20 -2.53 10.25 14.99
C TYR A 20 -3.09 9.65 16.28
N THR A 21 -2.62 10.12 17.42
CA THR A 21 -3.05 9.63 18.73
C THR A 21 -4.48 9.99 19.07
N ASP A 22 -4.98 11.08 18.48
CA ASP A 22 -6.34 11.59 18.69
C ASP A 22 -6.77 12.55 17.55
N ASP A 23 -8.02 12.99 17.61
CA ASP A 23 -8.66 13.88 16.64
C ASP A 23 -8.19 15.34 16.69
N SER A 24 -7.27 15.70 17.59
CA SER A 24 -6.58 16.99 17.53
C SER A 24 -5.54 17.04 16.41
N PHE A 25 -5.10 15.88 15.91
CA PHE A 25 -4.06 15.73 14.88
C PHE A 25 -2.74 16.44 15.23
N SER A 26 -2.43 16.54 16.53
CA SER A 26 -1.23 17.24 17.01
C SER A 26 -0.03 16.29 17.15
N THR A 27 -0.27 15.01 17.44
CA THR A 27 0.77 14.01 17.73
C THR A 27 0.63 12.80 16.81
N PRO A 28 1.53 12.63 15.82
CA PRO A 28 1.55 11.43 15.00
C PRO A 28 1.80 10.18 15.86
N LYS A 29 1.06 9.10 15.62
CA LYS A 29 1.30 7.82 16.25
C LYS A 29 2.55 7.17 15.63
N PRO A 30 3.57 6.79 16.42
CA PRO A 30 4.73 6.09 15.90
C PRO A 30 4.31 4.77 15.25
N ARG A 31 4.89 4.45 14.10
CA ARG A 31 4.72 3.12 13.48
C ARG A 31 5.45 2.09 14.32
N ALA A 32 4.77 1.00 14.66
CA ALA A 32 5.37 -0.11 15.38
C ALA A 32 6.41 -0.85 14.50
N PRO A 33 7.48 -1.44 15.09
CA PRO A 33 8.57 -2.05 14.33
C PRO A 33 8.12 -3.14 13.35
N GLU A 34 7.12 -3.94 13.70
CA GLU A 34 6.55 -4.98 12.84
C GLU A 34 5.94 -4.44 11.54
N TRP A 35 5.63 -3.14 11.49
CA TRP A 35 5.07 -2.44 10.33
C TRP A 35 6.10 -1.58 9.59
N GLU A 36 7.39 -1.70 9.89
CA GLU A 36 8.44 -0.94 9.20
C GLU A 36 8.42 -1.17 7.69
N HIS A 37 8.13 -2.41 7.28
CA HIS A 37 8.03 -2.80 5.88
C HIS A 37 6.93 -2.06 5.08
N LEU A 38 5.97 -1.41 5.72
CA LEU A 38 4.96 -0.61 5.02
C LEU A 38 5.55 0.56 4.22
N GLY A 39 6.77 1.01 4.57
CA GLY A 39 7.44 2.06 3.82
C GLY A 39 6.61 3.34 3.71
N LEU A 40 6.24 3.72 2.49
CA LEU A 40 5.41 4.89 2.24
C LEU A 40 3.91 4.66 2.49
N LEU A 41 3.46 3.41 2.57
CA LEU A 41 2.04 3.12 2.78
C LEU A 41 1.49 3.78 4.05
N GLY A 42 0.24 4.18 4.00
CA GLY A 42 -0.53 4.60 5.17
C GLY A 42 -0.67 3.49 6.21
N PRO A 43 -1.25 3.79 7.39
CA PRO A 43 -1.48 2.80 8.43
C PRO A 43 -2.38 1.67 7.95
N VAL A 44 -2.15 0.46 8.47
CA VAL A 44 -3.06 -0.67 8.25
C VAL A 44 -4.35 -0.41 9.02
N ILE A 45 -5.48 -0.48 8.32
CA ILE A 45 -6.80 -0.48 8.94
C ILE A 45 -7.25 -1.94 9.08
N HIS A 46 -7.29 -2.46 10.30
CA HIS A 46 -7.83 -3.79 10.58
C HIS A 46 -9.31 -3.70 10.93
N ALA A 47 -10.10 -4.66 10.43
CA ALA A 47 -11.51 -4.80 10.78
C ALA A 47 -11.97 -6.25 10.69
N SER A 48 -13.00 -6.61 11.44
CA SER A 48 -13.68 -7.89 11.36
C SER A 48 -15.01 -7.76 10.62
N VAL A 49 -15.41 -8.83 9.94
CA VAL A 49 -16.74 -8.90 9.33
C VAL A 49 -17.82 -8.57 10.37
N GLY A 50 -18.58 -7.55 10.11
CA GLY A 50 -19.65 -7.01 10.95
C GLY A 50 -19.32 -5.66 11.59
N ASP A 51 -18.09 -5.21 11.48
CA ASP A 51 -17.66 -3.92 12.02
C ASP A 51 -18.13 -2.74 11.14
N THR A 52 -18.01 -1.55 11.72
CA THR A 52 -18.03 -0.29 10.99
C THR A 52 -16.73 0.44 11.27
N ILE A 53 -15.97 0.70 10.22
CA ILE A 53 -14.75 1.51 10.28
C ILE A 53 -15.16 2.98 10.28
N VAL A 54 -14.62 3.73 11.22
CA VAL A 54 -14.79 5.18 11.31
C VAL A 54 -13.43 5.82 11.11
N VAL A 55 -13.27 6.58 10.02
CA VAL A 55 -12.02 7.29 9.74
C VAL A 55 -12.26 8.80 9.89
N VAL A 56 -11.78 9.38 10.98
CA VAL A 56 -11.72 10.84 11.12
C VAL A 56 -10.48 11.31 10.36
N PHE A 57 -10.71 11.90 9.21
CA PHE A 57 -9.64 12.35 8.29
C PHE A 57 -9.46 13.86 8.38
N ARG A 58 -8.18 14.28 8.38
CA ARG A 58 -7.80 15.68 8.22
C ARG A 58 -6.77 15.82 7.11
N ASN A 59 -7.04 16.71 6.18
CA ASN A 59 -6.08 17.06 5.14
C ASN A 59 -5.07 18.10 5.67
N ASN A 60 -3.85 17.65 5.96
CA ASN A 60 -2.73 18.49 6.38
C ASN A 60 -1.77 18.85 5.23
N THR A 61 -2.15 18.61 3.97
CA THR A 61 -1.37 19.10 2.81
C THR A 61 -1.45 20.63 2.72
N ALA A 62 -0.49 21.24 2.03
CA ALA A 62 -0.45 22.71 1.91
C ALA A 62 -1.43 23.25 0.86
N ASP A 63 -1.65 22.50 -0.23
CA ASP A 63 -2.20 23.05 -1.48
C ASP A 63 -3.07 22.08 -2.30
N GLN A 64 -3.29 20.84 -1.83
CA GLN A 64 -4.05 19.83 -2.55
C GLN A 64 -5.30 19.42 -1.79
N SER A 65 -6.43 19.25 -2.48
CA SER A 65 -7.55 18.49 -1.93
C SER A 65 -7.22 16.99 -1.97
N VAL A 66 -7.57 16.28 -0.90
CA VAL A 66 -7.33 14.84 -0.76
C VAL A 66 -8.60 14.19 -0.24
N SER A 67 -8.89 12.96 -0.69
CA SER A 67 -9.99 12.15 -0.19
C SER A 67 -9.49 10.78 0.28
N LEU A 68 -10.39 9.97 0.86
CA LEU A 68 -10.14 8.55 1.08
C LEU A 68 -11.25 7.74 0.40
N HIS A 69 -10.85 6.92 -0.58
CA HIS A 69 -11.72 5.96 -1.25
C HIS A 69 -11.31 4.54 -0.86
N PRO A 70 -12.20 3.73 -0.25
CA PRO A 70 -11.90 2.36 0.13
C PRO A 70 -12.35 1.37 -0.94
N HIS A 71 -11.55 0.35 -1.20
CA HIS A 71 -12.00 -0.80 -1.97
C HIS A 71 -12.69 -1.84 -1.10
N GLY A 72 -13.60 -2.60 -1.66
CA GLY A 72 -14.22 -3.79 -1.07
C GLY A 72 -15.21 -3.56 0.07
N LEU A 73 -15.28 -2.37 0.63
CA LEU A 73 -16.15 -2.00 1.74
C LEU A 73 -17.48 -1.41 1.25
N PHE A 74 -18.41 -1.18 2.18
CA PHE A 74 -19.72 -0.60 1.89
C PHE A 74 -19.87 0.76 2.55
N TYR A 75 -20.30 1.74 1.79
CA TYR A 75 -20.42 3.13 2.22
C TYR A 75 -21.66 3.80 1.61
N ALA A 76 -22.10 4.90 2.19
CA ALA A 76 -23.03 5.85 1.59
C ALA A 76 -22.25 6.87 0.74
N LYS A 77 -22.96 7.73 0.02
CA LYS A 77 -22.33 8.68 -0.93
C LYS A 77 -21.44 9.72 -0.24
N ASP A 78 -21.75 10.08 0.98
CA ASP A 78 -20.93 10.95 1.85
C ASP A 78 -19.65 10.30 2.40
N SER A 79 -19.35 9.08 2.00
CA SER A 79 -18.21 8.28 2.46
C SER A 79 -17.56 7.47 1.36
N GLU A 80 -17.80 7.80 0.08
CA GLU A 80 -17.19 7.20 -1.11
C GLU A 80 -15.80 7.78 -1.40
N GLY A 81 -15.61 9.09 -1.18
CA GLY A 81 -14.35 9.79 -1.42
C GLY A 81 -13.94 9.89 -2.88
N SER A 82 -14.88 9.84 -3.82
CA SER A 82 -14.61 9.77 -5.26
C SER A 82 -15.52 10.73 -6.05
N PRO A 83 -14.98 11.85 -6.56
CA PRO A 83 -15.75 12.82 -7.33
C PRO A 83 -16.09 12.29 -8.71
N HIS A 84 -17.39 12.14 -8.99
CA HIS A 84 -17.92 11.83 -10.32
C HIS A 84 -19.36 12.30 -10.45
N ASN A 85 -19.87 12.33 -11.66
CA ASN A 85 -21.23 12.78 -11.94
C ASN A 85 -22.23 11.63 -11.71
N ASP A 86 -22.68 11.45 -10.48
CA ASP A 86 -23.62 10.42 -10.04
C ASP A 86 -25.01 10.97 -9.70
N GLY A 87 -25.23 12.27 -9.90
CA GLY A 87 -26.48 12.97 -9.62
C GLY A 87 -26.65 13.38 -8.15
N THR A 88 -25.67 13.13 -7.28
CA THR A 88 -25.67 13.61 -5.89
C THR A 88 -25.12 15.03 -5.77
N SER A 89 -25.40 15.69 -4.64
CA SER A 89 -24.97 17.08 -4.37
C SER A 89 -25.02 17.38 -2.86
N GLY A 90 -24.47 18.53 -2.45
CA GLY A 90 -24.48 18.96 -1.05
C GLY A 90 -23.63 18.03 -0.18
N GLU A 91 -24.19 17.58 0.94
CA GLU A 91 -23.50 16.74 1.93
C GLU A 91 -22.90 15.45 1.34
N ASP A 92 -23.57 14.87 0.31
CA ASP A 92 -23.08 13.68 -0.41
C ASP A 92 -21.81 13.92 -1.26
N LYS A 93 -21.25 15.14 -1.25
CA LYS A 93 -20.06 15.53 -2.00
C LYS A 93 -18.96 16.18 -1.14
N GLU A 94 -19.17 16.27 0.17
CA GLU A 94 -18.19 16.87 1.08
C GLU A 94 -16.95 15.97 1.28
N ASP A 95 -17.11 14.67 1.09
CA ASP A 95 -16.07 13.65 1.19
C ASP A 95 -15.14 13.60 -0.04
N ASP A 96 -15.64 14.06 -1.21
CA ASP A 96 -14.95 13.95 -2.49
C ASP A 96 -13.67 14.82 -2.54
N HIS A 97 -13.68 15.98 -1.86
CA HIS A 97 -12.64 17.00 -1.94
C HIS A 97 -12.38 17.64 -0.57
N VAL A 98 -11.72 16.94 0.32
CA VAL A 98 -11.33 17.54 1.60
C VAL A 98 -10.21 18.54 1.36
N ALA A 99 -10.51 19.83 1.45
CA ALA A 99 -9.56 20.92 1.21
C ALA A 99 -8.42 20.93 2.25
N PRO A 100 -7.28 21.59 1.96
CA PRO A 100 -6.22 21.81 2.94
C PRO A 100 -6.74 22.39 4.25
N GLY A 101 -6.40 21.77 5.38
CA GLY A 101 -6.90 22.10 6.73
C GLY A 101 -8.30 21.61 7.04
N GLY A 102 -9.03 21.08 6.07
CA GLY A 102 -10.37 20.50 6.24
C GLY A 102 -10.33 19.14 6.92
N THR A 103 -11.49 18.73 7.43
CA THR A 103 -11.72 17.41 8.04
C THR A 103 -13.00 16.80 7.48
N HIS A 104 -13.00 15.47 7.35
CA HIS A 104 -14.20 14.69 7.03
C HIS A 104 -14.19 13.37 7.82
N THR A 105 -15.37 12.81 8.11
CA THR A 105 -15.49 11.52 8.79
C THR A 105 -16.12 10.50 7.86
N TYR A 106 -15.33 9.55 7.42
CA TYR A 106 -15.77 8.43 6.57
C TYR A 106 -16.34 7.30 7.43
N LEU A 107 -17.44 6.71 7.00
CA LEU A 107 -18.12 5.58 7.64
C LEU A 107 -18.19 4.40 6.66
N TRP A 108 -17.38 3.37 6.90
CA TRP A 108 -17.31 2.20 6.03
C TRP A 108 -17.80 0.95 6.75
N LYS A 109 -18.81 0.28 6.22
CA LYS A 109 -19.35 -0.96 6.77
C LYS A 109 -18.60 -2.16 6.21
N VAL A 110 -18.44 -3.19 7.05
CA VAL A 110 -17.77 -4.45 6.71
C VAL A 110 -18.77 -5.61 6.71
N PRO A 111 -19.71 -5.69 5.73
CA PRO A 111 -20.65 -6.82 5.66
C PRO A 111 -19.94 -8.11 5.28
N GLY A 112 -20.64 -9.26 5.38
CA GLY A 112 -20.05 -10.57 5.09
C GLY A 112 -19.35 -10.69 3.74
N ARG A 113 -19.84 -9.98 2.71
CA ARG A 113 -19.25 -9.99 1.35
C ARG A 113 -18.07 -9.00 1.18
N ALA A 114 -17.74 -8.20 2.17
CA ALA A 114 -16.51 -7.40 2.23
C ALA A 114 -15.35 -8.19 2.85
N GLY A 115 -15.64 -9.31 3.50
CA GLY A 115 -14.64 -10.18 4.10
C GLY A 115 -14.37 -11.45 3.28
N PRO A 116 -13.54 -12.35 3.84
CA PRO A 116 -13.13 -13.59 3.18
C PRO A 116 -14.28 -14.46 2.73
N GLY A 117 -14.25 -14.91 1.48
CA GLY A 117 -15.14 -15.91 0.91
C GLY A 117 -14.81 -17.34 1.41
N PRO A 118 -15.56 -18.38 0.97
CA PRO A 118 -15.38 -19.73 1.47
C PRO A 118 -13.99 -20.34 1.25
N ASN A 119 -13.31 -19.97 0.17
CA ASN A 119 -11.98 -20.49 -0.19
C ASN A 119 -10.84 -19.57 0.22
N ASP A 120 -11.14 -18.36 0.68
CA ASP A 120 -10.13 -17.42 1.16
C ASP A 120 -9.59 -17.86 2.52
N PRO A 121 -8.38 -17.44 2.89
CA PRO A 121 -7.88 -17.58 4.25
C PRO A 121 -8.75 -16.78 5.25
N SER A 122 -8.35 -16.75 6.52
CA SER A 122 -9.12 -16.07 7.59
C SER A 122 -9.24 -14.56 7.39
N SER A 123 -8.36 -13.96 6.59
CA SER A 123 -8.31 -12.51 6.31
C SER A 123 -7.91 -12.25 4.86
N ILE A 124 -8.38 -11.14 4.31
CA ILE A 124 -8.05 -10.64 2.98
C ILE A 124 -7.68 -9.17 3.04
N VAL A 125 -7.00 -8.67 2.00
CA VAL A 125 -6.60 -7.27 1.90
C VAL A 125 -7.46 -6.53 0.88
N TRP A 126 -7.78 -5.30 1.23
CA TRP A 126 -8.27 -4.24 0.37
C TRP A 126 -7.30 -3.06 0.45
N LEU A 127 -7.55 -2.01 -0.31
CA LEU A 127 -6.78 -0.77 -0.23
C LEU A 127 -7.70 0.43 0.00
N TYR A 128 -7.14 1.52 0.51
CA TYR A 128 -7.72 2.86 0.47
C TYR A 128 -6.72 3.81 -0.18
N HIS A 129 -7.21 4.75 -0.96
CA HIS A 129 -6.35 5.71 -1.65
C HIS A 129 -7.07 7.04 -1.91
N ALA A 130 -6.32 8.07 -2.31
CA ALA A 130 -6.90 9.33 -2.76
C ALA A 130 -7.53 9.17 -4.14
N HIS A 131 -8.75 9.68 -4.30
CA HIS A 131 -9.52 9.56 -5.54
C HIS A 131 -10.01 10.91 -6.11
N VAL A 132 -9.56 12.04 -5.57
CA VAL A 132 -9.85 13.38 -6.14
C VAL A 132 -9.38 13.45 -7.59
N HIS A 133 -8.15 13.03 -7.84
CA HIS A 133 -7.58 12.74 -9.15
C HIS A 133 -6.68 11.52 -8.95
N GLU A 134 -7.22 10.35 -9.20
CA GLU A 134 -6.65 9.08 -8.76
C GLU A 134 -5.19 8.87 -9.18
N PRO A 135 -4.78 9.06 -10.46
CA PRO A 135 -3.38 8.90 -10.84
C PRO A 135 -2.44 9.86 -10.11
N VAL A 136 -2.84 11.12 -9.92
CA VAL A 136 -2.04 12.12 -9.19
C VAL A 136 -1.94 11.74 -7.71
N GLY A 137 -3.06 11.33 -7.10
CA GLY A 137 -3.11 10.96 -5.68
C GLY A 137 -2.23 9.77 -5.35
N THR A 138 -2.34 8.69 -6.10
CA THR A 138 -1.56 7.46 -5.88
C THR A 138 -0.07 7.68 -6.15
N ASN A 139 0.29 8.34 -7.24
CA ASN A 139 1.67 8.71 -7.54
C ASN A 139 2.26 9.71 -6.55
N SER A 140 1.43 10.51 -5.89
CA SER A 140 1.86 11.37 -4.77
C SER A 140 2.12 10.58 -3.48
N GLY A 141 1.64 9.33 -3.35
CA GLY A 141 1.86 8.46 -2.20
C GLY A 141 0.64 8.24 -1.29
N PHE A 142 -0.54 8.74 -1.68
CA PHE A 142 -1.76 8.60 -0.89
C PHE A 142 -2.44 7.24 -1.10
N VAL A 143 -1.91 6.22 -0.47
CA VAL A 143 -2.40 4.84 -0.50
C VAL A 143 -2.11 4.11 0.79
N GLY A 144 -2.99 3.20 1.20
CA GLY A 144 -2.79 2.34 2.37
C GLY A 144 -3.67 1.09 2.34
N PRO A 145 -3.38 0.09 3.17
CA PRO A 145 -4.07 -1.18 3.19
C PRO A 145 -5.22 -1.23 4.20
N ILE A 146 -6.25 -2.02 3.87
CA ILE A 146 -7.31 -2.45 4.77
C ILE A 146 -7.27 -3.97 4.85
N VAL A 147 -7.16 -4.53 6.03
CA VAL A 147 -7.25 -5.98 6.26
C VAL A 147 -8.59 -6.31 6.89
N VAL A 148 -9.37 -7.15 6.21
CA VAL A 148 -10.66 -7.63 6.71
C VAL A 148 -10.56 -9.08 7.13
N THR A 149 -10.82 -9.33 8.40
CA THR A 149 -10.76 -10.65 9.02
C THR A 149 -12.16 -11.27 9.15
N ARG A 150 -12.27 -12.57 8.94
CA ARG A 150 -13.48 -13.35 9.12
C ARG A 150 -14.00 -13.21 10.55
N ARG A 151 -15.31 -13.03 10.70
CA ARG A 151 -15.94 -12.96 12.02
C ARG A 151 -15.55 -14.16 12.90
N GLY A 152 -15.11 -13.89 14.13
CA GLY A 152 -14.66 -14.88 15.10
C GLY A 152 -13.23 -15.40 14.91
N MET A 153 -12.51 -14.85 13.91
CA MET A 153 -11.09 -15.15 13.68
C MET A 153 -10.21 -13.90 13.82
N ALA A 154 -10.73 -12.84 14.43
CA ALA A 154 -10.01 -11.62 14.69
C ALA A 154 -9.66 -11.47 16.19
N ASN A 155 -8.55 -10.81 16.46
CA ASN A 155 -8.22 -10.21 17.75
C ASN A 155 -9.12 -8.98 18.02
N GLU A 156 -8.97 -8.37 19.20
CA GLU A 156 -9.77 -7.17 19.57
C GLU A 156 -9.54 -5.98 18.62
N ASP A 157 -8.35 -5.87 18.03
CA ASP A 157 -7.97 -4.84 17.07
C ASP A 157 -8.36 -5.15 15.61
N GLY A 158 -9.02 -6.29 15.35
CA GLY A 158 -9.43 -6.72 14.02
C GLY A 158 -8.39 -7.54 13.26
N ALA A 159 -7.16 -7.62 13.73
CA ALA A 159 -6.10 -8.44 13.12
C ALA A 159 -6.43 -9.95 13.21
N PRO A 160 -6.03 -10.78 12.21
CA PRO A 160 -6.30 -12.22 12.25
C PRO A 160 -5.57 -12.91 13.41
N ASN A 161 -6.27 -13.79 14.15
CA ASN A 161 -5.74 -14.50 15.30
C ASN A 161 -5.15 -15.87 14.98
N ASP A 162 -5.10 -16.25 13.70
CA ASP A 162 -4.61 -17.55 13.23
C ASP A 162 -3.28 -17.46 12.48
N VAL A 163 -2.62 -16.30 12.51
CA VAL A 163 -1.31 -16.07 11.92
C VAL A 163 -0.35 -15.45 12.93
N ASP A 164 0.93 -15.73 12.76
CA ASP A 164 1.99 -15.23 13.65
C ASP A 164 2.53 -13.87 13.16
N ARG A 165 2.36 -13.59 11.84
CA ARG A 165 2.87 -12.38 11.19
C ARG A 165 2.05 -12.00 9.97
N GLU A 166 1.93 -10.69 9.77
CA GLU A 166 1.35 -10.08 8.58
C GLU A 166 2.43 -9.30 7.83
N ILE A 167 2.49 -9.46 6.51
CA ILE A 167 3.38 -8.69 5.62
C ILE A 167 2.53 -8.13 4.48
N ILE A 168 2.62 -6.83 4.24
CA ILE A 168 1.83 -6.14 3.22
C ILE A 168 2.77 -5.49 2.21
N ASN A 169 2.60 -5.81 0.93
CA ASN A 169 3.40 -5.24 -0.14
C ASN A 169 2.54 -4.67 -1.26
N LEU A 170 2.82 -3.43 -1.61
CA LEU A 170 2.34 -2.75 -2.79
C LEU A 170 3.43 -2.81 -3.86
N PHE A 171 3.10 -3.37 -5.03
CA PHE A 171 3.89 -3.34 -6.24
C PHE A 171 3.30 -2.29 -7.18
N THR A 172 4.10 -1.32 -7.55
CA THR A 172 3.70 -0.28 -8.52
C THR A 172 4.92 0.46 -9.06
N VAL A 173 4.81 0.95 -10.27
CA VAL A 173 5.70 1.97 -10.80
C VAL A 173 5.13 3.32 -10.40
N PHE A 174 5.74 3.97 -9.39
CA PHE A 174 5.37 5.36 -9.09
C PHE A 174 5.92 6.26 -10.19
N ASP A 175 5.04 6.80 -10.99
CA ASP A 175 5.37 7.84 -11.96
C ASP A 175 5.44 9.20 -11.23
N GLU A 176 6.66 9.61 -10.89
CA GLU A 176 6.89 10.88 -10.21
C GLU A 176 6.59 12.09 -11.09
N ASN A 177 6.51 11.90 -12.43
CA ASN A 177 6.09 12.96 -13.35
C ASN A 177 4.59 13.29 -13.19
N ALA A 178 3.79 12.31 -12.78
CA ALA A 178 2.37 12.48 -12.48
C ALA A 178 2.08 12.87 -11.03
N SER A 179 3.12 13.01 -10.19
CA SER A 179 2.96 13.41 -8.79
C SER A 179 2.61 14.89 -8.65
N ALA A 180 1.72 15.24 -7.73
CA ALA A 180 1.44 16.63 -7.36
C ALA A 180 2.66 17.38 -6.79
N TYR A 181 3.74 16.66 -6.48
CA TYR A 181 4.98 17.23 -5.95
C TYR A 181 6.08 17.39 -7.00
N LEU A 182 5.81 17.14 -8.30
CA LEU A 182 6.84 17.21 -9.35
C LEU A 182 7.58 18.54 -9.36
N ASP A 183 6.86 19.67 -9.44
CA ASP A 183 7.46 21.01 -9.48
C ASP A 183 8.34 21.28 -8.26
N ARG A 184 7.90 20.85 -7.08
CA ARG A 184 8.66 20.97 -5.84
C ARG A 184 9.91 20.09 -5.86
N ASN A 185 9.82 18.88 -6.40
CA ASN A 185 10.94 17.97 -6.55
C ASN A 185 11.98 18.54 -7.52
N ILE A 186 11.54 19.07 -8.67
CA ILE A 186 12.41 19.73 -9.64
C ILE A 186 13.12 20.93 -8.99
N ALA A 187 12.36 21.85 -8.41
CA ALA A 187 12.92 23.05 -7.81
C ALA A 187 13.97 22.77 -6.72
N GLN A 188 13.78 21.68 -5.98
CA GLN A 188 14.69 21.34 -4.87
C GLN A 188 15.87 20.46 -5.27
N PHE A 189 15.66 19.50 -6.18
CA PHE A 189 16.62 18.42 -6.42
C PHE A 189 17.20 18.41 -7.84
N ALA A 190 16.53 19.06 -8.81
CA ALA A 190 16.95 19.09 -10.22
C ALA A 190 16.58 20.42 -10.90
N PRO A 191 17.04 21.59 -10.39
CA PRO A 191 16.56 22.90 -10.83
C PRO A 191 16.90 23.25 -12.30
N GLU A 192 17.77 22.51 -12.96
CA GLU A 192 18.14 22.67 -14.37
C GLU A 192 17.47 21.61 -15.27
N ALA A 193 16.57 20.77 -14.71
CA ALA A 193 15.90 19.73 -15.48
C ALA A 193 14.87 20.34 -16.46
N ASP A 194 14.77 19.71 -17.61
CA ASP A 194 13.65 19.92 -18.54
C ASP A 194 12.61 18.81 -18.29
N PRO A 195 11.41 19.12 -17.80
CA PRO A 195 10.39 18.10 -17.53
C PRO A 195 9.84 17.44 -18.80
N GLU A 196 10.08 18.02 -19.99
CA GLU A 196 9.70 17.43 -21.27
C GLU A 196 10.81 16.53 -21.87
N ASP A 197 11.99 16.45 -21.23
CA ASP A 197 13.08 15.58 -21.65
C ASP A 197 12.72 14.11 -21.36
N GLU A 198 12.75 13.24 -22.39
CA GLU A 198 12.36 11.83 -22.27
C GLU A 198 13.22 11.07 -21.26
N ASP A 199 14.51 11.33 -21.19
CA ASP A 199 15.41 10.72 -20.24
C ASP A 199 15.13 11.19 -18.79
N PHE A 200 14.68 12.45 -18.61
CA PHE A 200 14.24 12.93 -17.32
C PHE A 200 12.98 12.21 -16.88
N GLN A 201 11.97 12.12 -17.76
CA GLN A 201 10.72 11.43 -17.47
C GLN A 201 10.95 9.95 -17.12
N GLU A 202 11.77 9.25 -17.92
CA GLU A 202 12.12 7.85 -17.63
C GLU A 202 12.84 7.70 -16.27
N SER A 203 13.72 8.63 -15.92
CA SER A 203 14.44 8.61 -14.63
C SER A 203 13.54 8.81 -13.40
N ASN A 204 12.29 9.19 -13.58
CA ASN A 204 11.27 9.41 -12.56
C ASN A 204 10.26 8.25 -12.44
N LEU A 205 10.44 7.16 -13.17
CA LEU A 205 9.65 5.94 -13.04
C LEU A 205 10.24 5.04 -11.94
N MET A 206 9.61 5.07 -10.77
CA MET A 206 10.10 4.35 -9.58
C MET A 206 9.46 2.98 -9.46
N HIS A 207 10.12 1.95 -9.96
CA HIS A 207 9.70 0.55 -9.90
C HIS A 207 9.87 0.01 -8.48
N ALA A 208 8.84 0.16 -7.64
CA ALA A 208 8.97 0.05 -6.19
C ALA A 208 8.12 -1.06 -5.56
N ILE A 209 8.63 -1.57 -4.44
CA ILE A 209 7.86 -2.34 -3.45
C ILE A 209 7.71 -1.46 -2.21
N ASN A 210 6.50 -1.07 -1.86
CA ASN A 210 6.22 -0.13 -0.75
C ASN A 210 7.01 1.20 -0.82
N GLY A 211 7.38 1.64 -2.04
CA GLY A 211 8.17 2.85 -2.27
C GLY A 211 9.68 2.67 -2.15
N TYR A 212 10.18 1.45 -2.01
CA TYR A 212 11.60 1.12 -1.97
C TYR A 212 12.04 0.35 -3.21
N LEU A 213 13.28 0.58 -3.62
CA LEU A 213 13.92 -0.06 -4.77
C LEU A 213 15.26 -0.67 -4.36
N TYR A 214 15.78 -1.57 -5.20
CA TYR A 214 17.13 -2.11 -5.11
C TYR A 214 17.47 -2.79 -3.76
N GLY A 215 16.52 -3.54 -3.19
CA GLY A 215 16.74 -4.30 -1.96
C GLY A 215 16.76 -3.48 -0.67
N ASN A 216 16.28 -2.24 -0.70
CA ASN A 216 16.32 -1.35 0.46
C ASN A 216 15.05 -1.41 1.35
N LEU A 217 14.04 -2.21 1.01
CA LEU A 217 12.84 -2.38 1.83
C LEU A 217 13.19 -3.14 3.10
N PRO A 218 13.01 -2.55 4.31
CA PRO A 218 13.29 -3.21 5.58
C PRO A 218 12.10 -4.06 6.05
N GLY A 219 12.28 -4.84 7.12
CA GLY A 219 11.20 -5.42 7.92
C GLY A 219 10.50 -6.64 7.30
N LEU A 220 11.12 -7.31 6.33
CA LEU A 220 10.63 -8.57 5.77
C LEU A 220 11.26 -9.79 6.47
N ASP A 221 11.39 -9.71 7.80
CA ASP A 221 12.02 -10.76 8.60
C ASP A 221 10.96 -11.71 9.16
N MET A 222 11.21 -13.00 9.06
CA MET A 222 10.33 -14.08 9.54
C MET A 222 11.14 -15.12 10.27
N LYS A 223 10.50 -15.90 11.14
CA LYS A 223 11.11 -17.09 11.75
C LYS A 223 10.66 -18.34 11.02
N GLN A 224 11.56 -19.33 10.93
CA GLN A 224 11.25 -20.65 10.40
C GLN A 224 10.04 -21.25 11.14
N GLY A 225 9.05 -21.71 10.36
CA GLY A 225 7.83 -22.33 10.87
C GLY A 225 6.69 -21.39 11.24
N GLU A 226 6.91 -20.08 11.33
CA GLU A 226 5.83 -19.10 11.51
C GLU A 226 4.74 -19.26 10.44
N LYS A 227 3.50 -19.00 10.79
CA LYS A 227 2.42 -18.85 9.81
C LYS A 227 2.32 -17.38 9.40
N VAL A 228 2.85 -17.06 8.24
CA VAL A 228 2.91 -15.69 7.72
C VAL A 228 1.81 -15.46 6.69
N ARG A 229 1.06 -14.39 6.86
CA ARG A 229 0.08 -13.93 5.88
C ARG A 229 0.69 -12.78 5.08
N TRP A 230 0.81 -12.99 3.77
CA TRP A 230 1.24 -11.98 2.83
C TRP A 230 0.01 -11.40 2.13
N TYR A 231 -0.08 -10.09 2.15
CA TYR A 231 -1.09 -9.33 1.44
C TYR A 231 -0.41 -8.53 0.35
N LEU A 232 -0.83 -8.75 -0.88
CA LEU A 232 -0.18 -8.22 -2.06
C LEU A 232 -1.16 -7.35 -2.83
N ILE A 233 -0.73 -6.16 -3.17
CA ILE A 233 -1.50 -5.13 -3.86
C ILE A 233 -0.73 -4.72 -5.10
N GLY A 234 -1.39 -4.74 -6.27
CA GLY A 234 -0.90 -4.14 -7.50
C GLY A 234 -1.62 -2.81 -7.72
N LEU A 235 -0.90 -1.78 -8.13
CA LEU A 235 -1.45 -0.51 -8.62
C LEU A 235 -0.68 -0.05 -9.85
N GLY A 236 -1.18 0.98 -10.51
CA GLY A 236 -0.53 1.66 -11.61
C GLY A 236 -1.31 1.60 -12.92
N THR A 237 -0.59 1.60 -14.03
CA THR A 237 -1.14 1.67 -15.39
C THR A 237 -1.12 0.31 -16.08
N GLU A 238 -1.39 0.28 -17.40
CA GLU A 238 -1.35 -0.93 -18.22
C GLU A 238 0.02 -1.63 -18.29
N VAL A 239 1.09 -0.96 -17.89
CA VAL A 239 2.43 -1.55 -17.79
C VAL A 239 2.73 -2.15 -16.42
N ASP A 240 1.86 -1.92 -15.42
CA ASP A 240 2.02 -2.43 -14.06
C ASP A 240 1.50 -3.87 -13.91
N LEU A 241 2.05 -4.77 -14.69
CA LEU A 241 1.87 -6.21 -14.52
C LEU A 241 3.00 -6.73 -13.64
N HIS A 242 2.69 -7.26 -12.48
CA HIS A 242 3.70 -7.71 -11.53
C HIS A 242 3.58 -9.19 -11.23
N THR A 243 4.71 -9.86 -11.06
CA THR A 243 4.76 -11.28 -10.74
C THR A 243 5.79 -11.53 -9.63
N PRO A 244 5.41 -11.24 -8.35
CA PRO A 244 6.31 -11.44 -7.22
C PRO A 244 6.57 -12.93 -6.91
N PRO A 245 7.82 -13.43 -7.03
CA PRO A 245 8.26 -14.72 -6.55
C PRO A 245 8.92 -14.62 -5.18
N TRP A 246 8.86 -15.70 -4.44
CA TRP A 246 9.64 -15.93 -3.22
C TRP A 246 10.77 -16.93 -3.49
N HIS A 247 12.01 -16.47 -3.60
CA HIS A 247 13.14 -17.38 -3.72
C HIS A 247 13.26 -18.27 -2.48
N GLY A 248 13.50 -19.56 -2.68
CA GLY A 248 13.78 -20.50 -1.61
C GLY A 248 12.58 -20.96 -0.76
N ASN A 249 11.41 -20.35 -0.88
CA ASN A 249 10.19 -20.71 -0.15
C ASN A 249 8.96 -20.70 -1.09
N THR A 250 7.85 -21.23 -0.62
CA THR A 250 6.59 -21.29 -1.38
C THR A 250 5.42 -20.79 -0.55
N VAL A 251 4.35 -20.41 -1.23
CA VAL A 251 3.11 -19.93 -0.62
C VAL A 251 1.92 -20.80 -1.04
N LEU A 252 0.83 -20.68 -0.30
CA LEU A 252 -0.49 -21.16 -0.70
C LEU A 252 -1.32 -19.98 -1.17
N SER A 253 -1.71 -20.00 -2.44
CA SER A 253 -2.62 -19.06 -3.10
C SER A 253 -3.84 -19.83 -3.57
N ASP A 254 -5.04 -19.45 -3.14
CA ASP A 254 -6.31 -20.08 -3.52
C ASP A 254 -6.31 -21.63 -3.35
N GLY A 255 -5.60 -22.11 -2.31
CA GLY A 255 -5.43 -23.55 -2.04
C GLY A 255 -4.36 -24.24 -2.91
N HIS A 256 -3.71 -23.55 -3.83
CA HIS A 256 -2.64 -24.07 -4.67
C HIS A 256 -1.26 -23.63 -4.17
N ARG A 257 -0.27 -24.52 -4.25
CA ARG A 257 1.11 -24.22 -3.94
C ARG A 257 1.80 -23.59 -5.15
N THR A 258 2.44 -22.45 -4.90
CA THR A 258 3.24 -21.73 -5.90
C THR A 258 4.39 -21.00 -5.21
N ASP A 259 5.35 -20.53 -5.97
CA ASP A 259 6.41 -19.63 -5.53
C ASP A 259 6.31 -18.23 -6.18
N VAL A 260 5.34 -18.04 -7.05
CA VAL A 260 5.06 -16.78 -7.75
C VAL A 260 3.56 -16.56 -7.88
N ILE A 261 3.11 -15.33 -7.82
CA ILE A 261 1.72 -14.97 -8.11
C ILE A 261 1.67 -13.81 -9.13
N GLU A 262 0.52 -13.65 -9.74
CA GLU A 262 0.24 -12.53 -10.66
C GLU A 262 -0.49 -11.40 -9.94
N LEU A 263 -0.12 -10.15 -10.26
CA LEU A 263 -0.80 -8.92 -9.85
C LEU A 263 -1.06 -8.04 -11.08
N LEU A 264 -2.29 -7.61 -11.21
CA LEU A 264 -2.73 -6.60 -12.17
C LEU A 264 -2.93 -5.26 -11.44
N PRO A 265 -2.99 -4.13 -12.14
CA PRO A 265 -3.40 -2.86 -11.55
C PRO A 265 -4.74 -2.98 -10.79
N ALA A 266 -4.82 -2.40 -9.59
CA ALA A 266 -5.95 -2.47 -8.68
C ALA A 266 -6.40 -3.90 -8.31
N SER A 267 -5.49 -4.89 -8.37
CA SER A 267 -5.74 -6.23 -7.87
C SER A 267 -5.10 -6.46 -6.51
N MET A 268 -5.74 -7.33 -5.73
CA MET A 268 -5.27 -7.71 -4.40
C MET A 268 -5.27 -9.22 -4.25
N LYS A 269 -4.21 -9.75 -3.67
CA LYS A 269 -4.03 -11.18 -3.41
C LYS A 269 -3.61 -11.41 -1.96
N THR A 270 -4.12 -12.47 -1.37
CA THR A 270 -3.73 -12.89 -0.03
C THR A 270 -3.21 -14.31 -0.08
N VAL A 271 -1.97 -14.51 0.37
CA VAL A 271 -1.33 -15.82 0.37
C VAL A 271 -0.80 -16.17 1.76
N THR A 272 -0.62 -17.45 2.03
CA THR A 272 -0.08 -17.94 3.30
C THR A 272 1.23 -18.66 3.06
N MET A 273 2.25 -18.30 3.85
CA MET A 273 3.56 -18.93 3.88
C MET A 273 3.79 -19.62 5.23
N ARG A 274 4.47 -20.75 5.21
CA ARG A 274 5.23 -21.29 6.35
C ARG A 274 6.66 -21.44 5.90
N PRO A 275 7.53 -20.45 6.19
CA PRO A 275 8.91 -20.49 5.76
C PRO A 275 9.62 -21.68 6.44
N ASP A 276 10.24 -22.53 5.65
CA ASP A 276 10.94 -23.73 6.12
C ASP A 276 12.42 -23.78 5.67
N ASN A 277 12.84 -22.79 4.88
CA ASN A 277 14.19 -22.67 4.38
C ASN A 277 14.87 -21.39 4.90
N PRO A 278 15.65 -21.48 6.02
CA PRO A 278 16.34 -20.32 6.58
C PRO A 278 17.36 -19.71 5.62
N GLY A 279 17.52 -18.39 5.69
CA GLY A 279 18.45 -17.64 4.85
C GLY A 279 17.93 -16.25 4.48
N THR A 280 18.74 -15.52 3.73
CA THR A 280 18.34 -14.25 3.10
C THR A 280 18.03 -14.52 1.64
N TRP A 281 16.80 -14.22 1.25
CA TRP A 281 16.24 -14.59 -0.04
C TRP A 281 15.79 -13.36 -0.83
N MET A 282 15.89 -13.46 -2.15
CA MET A 282 15.40 -12.43 -3.04
C MET A 282 13.86 -12.48 -3.14
N TYR A 283 13.25 -11.31 -3.15
CA TYR A 283 11.84 -11.06 -3.40
C TYR A 283 11.72 -9.87 -4.35
N HIS A 284 11.13 -10.06 -5.53
CA HIS A 284 11.18 -9.07 -6.60
C HIS A 284 9.96 -9.16 -7.52
N CYS A 285 9.84 -8.30 -8.50
CA CYS A 285 8.98 -8.55 -9.65
C CYS A 285 9.74 -9.37 -10.69
N HIS A 286 9.13 -10.40 -11.29
CA HIS A 286 9.77 -11.23 -12.31
C HIS A 286 9.57 -10.70 -13.75
N VAL A 287 8.95 -9.55 -13.92
CA VAL A 287 8.94 -8.80 -15.19
C VAL A 287 10.34 -8.21 -15.38
N ASN A 288 10.99 -8.51 -16.51
CA ASN A 288 12.43 -8.28 -16.68
C ASN A 288 12.85 -6.82 -16.53
N ASP A 289 12.13 -5.90 -17.16
CA ASP A 289 12.40 -4.47 -17.06
C ASP A 289 12.13 -3.93 -15.65
N HIS A 290 11.15 -4.47 -14.93
CA HIS A 290 10.89 -4.07 -13.54
C HIS A 290 12.00 -4.50 -12.59
N ILE A 291 12.52 -5.71 -12.72
CA ILE A 291 13.65 -6.17 -11.89
C ILE A 291 14.91 -5.37 -12.20
N ASP A 292 15.18 -5.10 -13.48
CA ASP A 292 16.34 -4.30 -13.91
C ASP A 292 16.25 -2.85 -13.41
N ALA A 293 15.04 -2.28 -13.35
CA ALA A 293 14.75 -0.96 -12.78
C ALA A 293 14.72 -0.93 -11.26
N GLY A 294 14.88 -2.08 -10.56
CA GLY A 294 15.08 -2.15 -9.12
C GLY A 294 13.87 -2.56 -8.28
N MET A 295 12.83 -3.16 -8.87
CA MET A 295 11.69 -3.72 -8.11
C MET A 295 12.11 -4.99 -7.37
N ILE A 296 12.99 -4.83 -6.39
CA ILE A 296 13.67 -5.88 -5.63
C ILE A 296 13.61 -5.54 -4.14
N ALA A 297 13.33 -6.55 -3.33
CA ALA A 297 13.51 -6.56 -1.88
C ALA A 297 14.27 -7.83 -1.47
N LEU A 298 14.69 -7.88 -0.22
CA LEU A 298 15.21 -9.08 0.42
C LEU A 298 14.30 -9.43 1.59
N TYR A 299 14.04 -10.72 1.78
CA TYR A 299 13.41 -11.21 2.99
C TYR A 299 14.30 -12.21 3.73
N ILE A 300 14.18 -12.26 5.03
CA ILE A 300 15.01 -13.09 5.89
C ILE A 300 14.14 -14.13 6.56
N VAL A 301 14.57 -15.38 6.51
CA VAL A 301 14.03 -16.46 7.33
C VAL A 301 15.09 -16.83 8.37
N GLU A 302 14.85 -16.43 9.61
CA GLU A 302 15.69 -16.77 10.74
C GLU A 302 15.50 -18.24 11.12
N ASN A 303 16.56 -18.88 11.63
CA ASN A 303 16.41 -20.22 12.20
C ASN A 303 15.40 -20.20 13.34
N GLY A 304 14.38 -21.03 13.24
CA GLY A 304 13.47 -21.29 14.35
C GLY A 304 14.21 -21.99 15.49
N GLU A 305 13.71 -21.86 16.72
CA GLU A 305 14.15 -22.74 17.81
C GLU A 305 13.87 -24.17 17.35
N GLN A 306 14.89 -25.02 17.31
CA GLN A 306 14.69 -26.45 17.09
C GLN A 306 13.86 -26.94 18.29
N VAL A 307 12.57 -27.13 18.09
CA VAL A 307 11.75 -27.88 19.04
C VAL A 307 12.27 -29.29 18.99
N PRO A 308 12.81 -29.81 20.10
CA PRO A 308 13.42 -31.13 20.17
C PRO A 308 12.41 -32.25 19.88
#